data_1f3ce09439626b553027132f097ac9db
#
_entry.id   1f3ce09439626b553027132f097ac9db
#
_cell.length_a   1.000
_cell.length_b   1.000
_cell.length_c   1.000
_cell.angle_alpha   90.00
_cell.angle_beta   90.00
_cell.angle_gamma   90.00
#
_symmetry.space_group_name_H-M   'P 1'
#
loop_
_entity.id
_entity.type
_entity.pdbx_description
1 polymer ?
#
loop_
_entity_poly.entity_id
_entity_poly.type
_entity_poly.pdbx_seq_one_letter_code
_entity_poly.pdbx_strand_id
1 'polypeptide(L)'
;MVDPEVAQQAFGSSWNEDMNFAKGLIFANKEAVRRALTIYAAKHNRNIMTSRSTRSRLSVKCVDESCMWYVGAIVKPEHGLWMVTSYRSPHSCKPLATALDGRMMDCSFLAAEFVPLLQEKHTATIYHLRDFIKGKYYEHKLSYYKIWDVKQRAIAEIFGNWEESYQRLRKLLLAYLDQETGTRYRWHTIPRDEFGDT
;
A
#
# COMPACT_ATOMS: atom_id res chain seq x y z
N MET A 1 -7.03 30.32 -5.13
CA MET A 1 -6.22 29.09 -5.03
C MET A 1 -6.85 28.30 -3.91
N VAL A 2 -7.51 27.20 -4.21
CA VAL A 2 -8.15 26.36 -3.18
C VAL A 2 -7.02 25.58 -2.49
N ASP A 3 -7.00 25.61 -1.15
CA ASP A 3 -6.05 24.88 -0.34
C ASP A 3 -6.11 23.39 -0.70
N PRO A 4 -4.98 22.73 -1.01
CA PRO A 4 -4.95 21.32 -1.37
C PRO A 4 -5.60 20.40 -0.31
N GLU A 5 -5.49 20.74 0.98
CA GLU A 5 -6.13 19.98 2.06
C GLU A 5 -7.65 20.14 2.07
N VAL A 6 -8.16 21.36 1.78
CA VAL A 6 -9.61 21.62 1.67
C VAL A 6 -10.18 20.94 0.42
N ALA A 7 -9.45 20.96 -0.70
CA ALA A 7 -9.82 20.22 -1.90
C ALA A 7 -9.83 18.70 -1.66
N GLN A 8 -8.89 18.18 -0.88
CA GLN A 8 -8.80 16.77 -0.53
C GLN A 8 -9.95 16.31 0.38
N GLN A 9 -10.41 17.17 1.30
CA GLN A 9 -11.58 16.91 2.16
C GLN A 9 -12.91 17.07 1.41
N ALA A 10 -13.01 18.05 0.50
CA ALA A 10 -14.23 18.33 -0.24
C ALA A 10 -14.47 17.43 -1.47
N PHE A 11 -13.40 16.98 -2.10
CA PHE A 11 -13.46 16.26 -3.37
C PHE A 11 -12.86 14.87 -3.34
N GLY A 12 -12.49 14.27 -2.27
CA GLY A 12 -11.90 12.92 -2.14
C GLY A 12 -11.73 12.15 -3.47
N SER A 13 -11.40 10.92 -3.46
CA SER A 13 -11.48 10.10 -4.68
C SER A 13 -12.96 9.90 -5.04
N SER A 14 -13.36 10.28 -6.25
CA SER A 14 -14.71 9.99 -6.74
C SER A 14 -14.91 8.52 -7.12
N TRP A 15 -13.85 7.71 -7.01
CA TRP A 15 -13.85 6.28 -7.30
C TRP A 15 -13.80 5.46 -6.00
N ASN A 16 -14.55 4.39 -5.96
CA ASN A 16 -14.46 3.36 -4.93
C ASN A 16 -14.16 1.98 -5.54
N GLU A 17 -13.84 1.00 -4.71
CA GLU A 17 -13.39 -0.33 -5.13
C GLU A 17 -14.45 -1.13 -5.92
N ASP A 18 -15.74 -0.77 -5.82
CA ASP A 18 -16.84 -1.47 -6.49
C ASP A 18 -17.23 -0.82 -7.84
N MET A 19 -16.60 0.34 -8.13
CA MET A 19 -16.84 1.07 -9.37
C MET A 19 -15.86 0.70 -10.47
N ASN A 20 -16.34 0.62 -11.70
CA ASN A 20 -15.48 0.61 -12.89
C ASN A 20 -14.85 1.99 -13.11
N PHE A 21 -13.71 2.00 -13.79
CA PHE A 21 -13.14 3.27 -14.26
C PHE A 21 -14.08 3.93 -15.27
N ALA A 22 -14.08 5.25 -15.26
CA ALA A 22 -14.82 6.08 -16.22
C ALA A 22 -14.03 7.39 -16.49
N LYS A 23 -14.30 7.99 -17.64
CA LYS A 23 -13.82 9.33 -17.92
C LYS A 23 -14.48 10.33 -16.95
N GLY A 24 -13.72 11.27 -16.41
CA GLY A 24 -14.21 12.27 -15.47
C GLY A 24 -13.99 11.92 -13.99
N LEU A 25 -13.57 10.69 -13.66
CA LEU A 25 -13.22 10.33 -12.27
C LEU A 25 -12.09 11.22 -11.74
N ILE A 26 -12.25 11.68 -10.50
CA ILE A 26 -11.33 12.60 -9.82
C ILE A 26 -10.65 11.87 -8.67
N PHE A 27 -9.37 12.16 -8.48
CA PHE A 27 -8.52 11.60 -7.44
C PHE A 27 -7.71 12.70 -6.77
N ALA A 28 -7.47 12.59 -5.48
CA ALA A 28 -6.70 13.54 -4.71
C ALA A 28 -5.26 13.73 -5.23
N ASN A 29 -4.62 12.65 -5.65
CA ASN A 29 -3.24 12.68 -6.12
C ASN A 29 -2.96 11.51 -7.09
N LYS A 30 -1.74 11.50 -7.65
CA LYS A 30 -1.28 10.47 -8.59
C LYS A 30 -1.25 9.08 -7.96
N GLU A 31 -0.91 9.00 -6.69
CA GLU A 31 -0.82 7.74 -5.96
C GLU A 31 -2.20 7.10 -5.75
N ALA A 32 -3.22 7.93 -5.50
CA ALA A 32 -4.62 7.47 -5.44
C ALA A 32 -5.07 6.87 -6.79
N VAL A 33 -4.67 7.47 -7.93
CA VAL A 33 -4.94 6.88 -9.25
C VAL A 33 -4.24 5.54 -9.40
N ARG A 34 -2.97 5.44 -9.02
CA ARG A 34 -2.21 4.18 -9.11
C ARG A 34 -2.83 3.10 -8.25
N ARG A 35 -3.16 3.43 -7.00
CA ARG A 35 -3.82 2.50 -6.08
C ARG A 35 -5.14 1.98 -6.66
N ALA A 36 -5.99 2.86 -7.17
CA ALA A 36 -7.25 2.48 -7.80
C ALA A 36 -7.05 1.55 -9.01
N LEU A 37 -6.05 1.84 -9.86
CA LEU A 37 -5.70 1.00 -11.00
C LEU A 37 -5.18 -0.38 -10.58
N THR A 38 -4.39 -0.45 -9.51
CA THR A 38 -3.90 -1.72 -8.95
C THR A 38 -5.05 -2.57 -8.41
N ILE A 39 -5.97 -1.95 -7.66
CA ILE A 39 -7.17 -2.63 -7.14
C ILE A 39 -8.03 -3.16 -8.30
N TYR A 40 -8.30 -2.30 -9.28
CA TYR A 40 -9.07 -2.69 -10.46
C TYR A 40 -8.45 -3.90 -11.18
N ALA A 41 -7.16 -3.83 -11.45
CA ALA A 41 -6.44 -4.90 -12.13
C ALA A 41 -6.42 -6.21 -11.33
N ALA A 42 -6.23 -6.10 -10.01
CA ALA A 42 -6.25 -7.23 -9.10
C ALA A 42 -7.63 -7.92 -9.05
N LYS A 43 -8.70 -7.13 -8.88
CA LYS A 43 -10.08 -7.66 -8.85
C LYS A 43 -10.51 -8.31 -10.17
N HIS A 44 -10.05 -7.78 -11.30
CA HIS A 44 -10.41 -8.29 -12.62
C HIS A 44 -9.42 -9.30 -13.21
N ASN A 45 -8.41 -9.69 -12.44
CA ASN A 45 -7.32 -10.58 -12.87
C ASN A 45 -6.71 -10.14 -14.22
N ARG A 46 -6.37 -8.85 -14.31
CA ARG A 46 -5.81 -8.23 -15.52
C ARG A 46 -4.39 -7.75 -15.26
N ASN A 47 -3.54 -7.90 -16.26
CA ASN A 47 -2.19 -7.37 -16.19
C ASN A 47 -2.13 -6.02 -16.89
N ILE A 48 -1.77 -4.98 -16.17
CA ILE A 48 -1.64 -3.62 -16.70
C ILE A 48 -0.23 -3.10 -16.49
N MET A 49 0.20 -2.18 -17.33
CA MET A 49 1.51 -1.56 -17.22
C MET A 49 1.42 -0.05 -17.43
N THR A 50 2.29 0.69 -16.74
CA THR A 50 2.43 2.11 -16.95
C THR A 50 3.13 2.37 -18.29
N SER A 51 2.43 3.00 -19.23
CA SER A 51 2.99 3.40 -20.52
C SER A 51 3.66 4.78 -20.47
N ARG A 52 3.15 5.67 -19.61
CA ARG A 52 3.74 7.01 -19.38
C ARG A 52 3.46 7.49 -17.97
N SER A 53 4.49 8.03 -17.31
CA SER A 53 4.38 8.62 -15.97
C SER A 53 5.25 9.88 -15.89
N THR A 54 4.60 11.04 -15.76
CA THR A 54 5.24 12.34 -15.55
C THR A 54 4.66 13.01 -14.29
N ARG A 55 5.12 14.19 -13.92
CA ARG A 55 4.53 14.95 -12.81
C ARG A 55 3.04 15.28 -13.04
N SER A 56 2.63 15.49 -14.29
CA SER A 56 1.28 15.95 -14.65
C SER A 56 0.43 14.90 -15.39
N ARG A 57 0.99 13.75 -15.76
CA ARG A 57 0.29 12.73 -16.54
C ARG A 57 0.66 11.33 -16.08
N LEU A 58 -0.35 10.48 -16.00
CA LEU A 58 -0.22 9.03 -15.82
C LEU A 58 -1.04 8.34 -16.91
N SER A 59 -0.42 7.42 -17.63
CA SER A 59 -1.08 6.58 -18.63
C SER A 59 -0.76 5.13 -18.38
N VAL A 60 -1.79 4.31 -18.36
CA VAL A 60 -1.71 2.88 -18.09
C VAL A 60 -2.44 2.14 -19.19
N LYS A 61 -1.86 1.04 -19.67
CA LYS A 61 -2.44 0.17 -20.70
C LYS A 61 -2.40 -1.29 -20.28
N CYS A 62 -3.15 -2.14 -20.96
CA CYS A 62 -3.00 -3.58 -20.82
C CYS A 62 -1.60 -4.03 -21.25
N VAL A 63 -1.06 -5.08 -20.62
CA VAL A 63 0.21 -5.71 -21.01
C VAL A 63 0.06 -6.44 -22.34
N ASP A 64 -1.13 -7.00 -22.61
CA ASP A 64 -1.45 -7.61 -23.87
C ASP A 64 -1.56 -6.54 -24.97
N GLU A 65 -0.67 -6.59 -25.96
CA GLU A 65 -0.56 -5.60 -27.03
C GLU A 65 -1.79 -5.57 -27.95
N SER A 66 -2.50 -6.68 -28.05
CA SER A 66 -3.77 -6.77 -28.81
C SER A 66 -4.94 -6.13 -28.09
N CYS A 67 -4.80 -5.82 -26.80
CA CYS A 67 -5.85 -5.29 -25.96
C CYS A 67 -5.87 -3.76 -25.99
N MET A 68 -7.00 -3.20 -26.38
CA MET A 68 -7.20 -1.75 -26.50
C MET A 68 -7.46 -1.03 -25.16
N TRP A 69 -7.52 -1.76 -24.05
CA TRP A 69 -7.79 -1.16 -22.75
C TRP A 69 -6.72 -0.14 -22.36
N TYR A 70 -7.17 1.03 -21.94
CA TYR A 70 -6.29 2.15 -21.62
C TYR A 70 -6.96 3.12 -20.65
N VAL A 71 -6.18 3.63 -19.69
CA VAL A 71 -6.55 4.74 -18.79
C VAL A 71 -5.50 5.82 -18.90
N GLY A 72 -5.95 7.06 -19.12
CA GLY A 72 -5.11 8.25 -19.08
C GLY A 72 -5.66 9.25 -18.07
N ALA A 73 -4.84 9.65 -17.12
CA ALA A 73 -5.16 10.66 -16.11
C ALA A 73 -4.15 11.82 -16.16
N ILE A 74 -4.63 13.03 -15.90
CA ILE A 74 -3.82 14.25 -15.82
C ILE A 74 -4.14 15.02 -14.55
N VAL A 75 -3.18 15.80 -14.07
CA VAL A 75 -3.44 16.79 -13.03
C VAL A 75 -4.14 18.00 -13.65
N LYS A 76 -5.14 18.50 -12.96
CA LYS A 76 -5.84 19.74 -13.30
C LYS A 76 -5.18 20.91 -12.56
N PRO A 77 -4.56 21.87 -13.27
CA PRO A 77 -3.80 22.96 -12.65
C PRO A 77 -4.64 23.84 -11.71
N GLU A 78 -5.95 23.91 -11.97
CA GLU A 78 -6.88 24.80 -11.25
C GLU A 78 -7.01 24.42 -9.76
N HIS A 79 -6.87 23.10 -9.44
CA HIS A 79 -7.10 22.56 -8.08
C HIS A 79 -6.10 21.48 -7.68
N GLY A 80 -5.15 21.14 -8.53
CA GLY A 80 -4.13 20.13 -8.24
C GLY A 80 -4.65 18.68 -8.22
N LEU A 81 -5.94 18.46 -8.48
CA LEU A 81 -6.55 17.13 -8.50
C LEU A 81 -6.25 16.38 -9.79
N TRP A 82 -6.21 15.07 -9.71
CA TRP A 82 -6.03 14.19 -10.86
C TRP A 82 -7.37 13.77 -11.43
N MET A 83 -7.52 13.86 -12.75
CA MET A 83 -8.75 13.49 -13.46
C MET A 83 -8.45 12.48 -14.56
N VAL A 84 -9.28 11.45 -14.66
CA VAL A 84 -9.27 10.52 -15.80
C VAL A 84 -9.84 11.22 -17.01
N THR A 85 -8.99 11.49 -18.00
CA THR A 85 -9.37 12.17 -19.23
C THR A 85 -9.60 11.23 -20.40
N SER A 86 -9.00 10.04 -20.34
CA SER A 86 -9.12 9.04 -21.39
C SER A 86 -9.36 7.66 -20.77
N TYR A 87 -10.36 6.97 -21.25
CA TYR A 87 -10.69 5.61 -20.84
C TYR A 87 -11.18 4.81 -22.05
N ARG A 88 -10.58 3.66 -22.27
CA ARG A 88 -10.98 2.69 -23.27
C ARG A 88 -11.30 1.37 -22.57
N SER A 89 -12.51 0.89 -22.74
CA SER A 89 -13.06 -0.30 -22.09
C SER A 89 -14.01 -0.99 -23.07
N PRO A 90 -14.28 -2.28 -22.90
CA PRO A 90 -13.69 -3.22 -21.97
C PRO A 90 -12.31 -3.72 -22.41
N HIS A 91 -11.67 -4.56 -21.57
CA HIS A 91 -10.54 -5.37 -22.03
C HIS A 91 -11.00 -6.33 -23.13
N SER A 92 -10.29 -6.36 -24.25
CA SER A 92 -10.52 -7.34 -25.33
C SER A 92 -9.76 -8.65 -25.10
N CYS A 93 -8.74 -8.65 -24.23
CA CYS A 93 -8.01 -9.85 -23.84
C CYS A 93 -8.83 -10.73 -22.86
N LYS A 94 -8.46 -12.00 -22.76
CA LYS A 94 -9.03 -12.89 -21.74
C LYS A 94 -8.42 -12.59 -20.36
N PRO A 95 -9.16 -12.80 -19.25
CA PRO A 95 -8.56 -12.83 -17.93
C PRO A 95 -7.42 -13.85 -17.89
N LEU A 96 -6.39 -13.57 -17.09
CA LEU A 96 -5.29 -14.51 -16.93
C LEU A 96 -5.81 -15.81 -16.29
N ALA A 97 -5.53 -16.94 -16.95
CA ALA A 97 -5.92 -18.25 -16.45
C ALA A 97 -5.14 -18.70 -15.22
N THR A 98 -3.97 -18.09 -14.99
CA THR A 98 -3.11 -18.39 -13.84
C THR A 98 -3.03 -17.21 -12.92
N ALA A 99 -2.86 -17.49 -11.63
CA ALA A 99 -2.64 -16.45 -10.63
C ALA A 99 -1.47 -15.54 -11.03
N LEU A 100 -1.69 -14.23 -10.95
CA LEU A 100 -0.66 -13.22 -11.16
C LEU A 100 0.52 -13.44 -10.21
N ASP A 101 1.73 -13.19 -10.67
CA ASP A 101 2.98 -13.33 -9.89
C ASP A 101 3.15 -12.26 -8.79
N GLY A 102 2.11 -11.49 -8.54
CA GLY A 102 2.10 -10.45 -7.51
C GLY A 102 2.92 -9.21 -7.84
N ARG A 103 3.44 -9.05 -9.07
CA ARG A 103 4.21 -7.86 -9.47
C ARG A 103 3.38 -6.57 -9.40
N MET A 104 2.09 -6.68 -9.67
CA MET A 104 1.18 -5.53 -9.62
C MET A 104 0.89 -5.05 -8.20
N MET A 105 0.93 -5.97 -7.24
CA MET A 105 0.82 -5.66 -5.82
C MET A 105 2.23 -5.42 -5.29
N ASP A 106 2.71 -4.20 -5.36
CA ASP A 106 3.99 -3.83 -4.76
C ASP A 106 3.94 -3.85 -3.23
N CYS A 107 5.10 -3.73 -2.59
CA CYS A 107 5.18 -3.80 -1.14
C CYS A 107 4.43 -2.66 -0.45
N SER A 108 4.39 -1.48 -1.06
CA SER A 108 3.68 -0.32 -0.52
C SER A 108 2.16 -0.51 -0.55
N PHE A 109 1.66 -1.04 -1.66
CA PHE A 109 0.25 -1.40 -1.79
C PHE A 109 -0.17 -2.43 -0.75
N LEU A 110 0.58 -3.54 -0.65
CA LEU A 110 0.29 -4.61 0.31
C LEU A 110 0.43 -4.15 1.76
N ALA A 111 1.41 -3.28 2.09
CA ALA A 111 1.56 -2.72 3.43
C ALA A 111 0.31 -1.91 3.82
N ALA A 112 -0.16 -1.04 2.95
CA ALA A 112 -1.39 -0.28 3.18
C ALA A 112 -2.64 -1.16 3.36
N GLU A 113 -2.68 -2.34 2.72
CA GLU A 113 -3.75 -3.32 2.93
C GLU A 113 -3.62 -4.06 4.27
N PHE A 114 -2.38 -4.30 4.73
CA PHE A 114 -2.13 -5.03 5.97
C PHE A 114 -2.22 -4.17 7.23
N VAL A 115 -1.98 -2.85 7.14
CA VAL A 115 -2.02 -1.94 8.29
C VAL A 115 -3.33 -2.04 9.08
N PRO A 116 -4.54 -1.92 8.50
CA PRO A 116 -5.78 -2.02 9.27
C PRO A 116 -5.94 -3.38 9.96
N LEU A 117 -5.59 -4.47 9.25
CA LEU A 117 -5.69 -5.82 9.78
C LEU A 117 -4.70 -6.05 10.94
N LEU A 118 -3.48 -5.52 10.84
CA LEU A 118 -2.45 -5.65 11.86
C LEU A 118 -2.69 -4.72 13.07
N GLN A 119 -3.39 -3.61 12.89
CA GLN A 119 -3.86 -2.77 13.99
C GLN A 119 -4.88 -3.51 14.86
N GLU A 120 -5.80 -4.25 14.21
CA GLU A 120 -6.78 -5.06 14.92
C GLU A 120 -6.14 -6.33 15.51
N LYS A 121 -5.28 -7.01 14.74
CA LYS A 121 -4.65 -8.27 15.14
C LYS A 121 -3.16 -8.30 14.79
N HIS A 122 -2.34 -7.69 15.64
CA HIS A 122 -0.88 -7.60 15.44
C HIS A 122 -0.16 -8.97 15.39
N THR A 123 -0.78 -10.03 15.94
CA THR A 123 -0.25 -11.41 15.91
C THR A 123 -0.64 -12.18 14.65
N ALA A 124 -1.30 -11.54 13.65
CA ALA A 124 -1.70 -12.23 12.42
C ALA A 124 -0.51 -12.92 11.75
N THR A 125 -0.67 -14.20 11.42
CA THR A 125 0.39 -15.00 10.79
C THR A 125 0.53 -14.68 9.30
N ILE A 126 1.63 -15.08 8.68
CA ILE A 126 1.85 -14.94 7.23
C ILE A 126 0.72 -15.65 6.44
N TYR A 127 0.23 -16.77 6.93
CA TYR A 127 -0.90 -17.50 6.32
C TYR A 127 -2.18 -16.69 6.36
N HIS A 128 -2.53 -16.07 7.50
CA HIS A 128 -3.69 -15.19 7.61
C HIS A 128 -3.62 -14.00 6.65
N LEU A 129 -2.44 -13.36 6.54
CA LEU A 129 -2.24 -12.25 5.61
C LEU A 129 -2.38 -12.69 4.15
N ARG A 130 -1.88 -13.89 3.81
CA ARG A 130 -2.06 -14.48 2.48
C ARG A 130 -3.53 -14.74 2.17
N ASP A 131 -4.25 -15.33 3.11
CA ASP A 131 -5.66 -15.67 2.94
C ASP A 131 -6.53 -14.42 2.85
N PHE A 132 -6.19 -13.37 3.61
CA PHE A 132 -6.84 -12.06 3.49
C PHE A 132 -6.71 -11.49 2.07
N ILE A 133 -5.51 -11.49 1.49
CA ILE A 133 -5.30 -11.01 0.11
C ILE A 133 -6.04 -11.89 -0.91
N LYS A 134 -6.02 -13.21 -0.74
CA LYS A 134 -6.77 -14.13 -1.60
C LYS A 134 -8.28 -13.91 -1.52
N GLY A 135 -8.80 -13.62 -0.34
CA GLY A 135 -10.22 -13.33 -0.15
C GLY A 135 -10.67 -12.00 -0.71
N LYS A 136 -9.79 -10.98 -0.66
CA LYS A 136 -10.09 -9.63 -1.14
C LYS A 136 -9.85 -9.47 -2.65
N TYR A 137 -8.83 -10.13 -3.18
CA TYR A 137 -8.42 -10.04 -4.57
C TYR A 137 -8.36 -11.44 -5.18
N TYR A 138 -8.26 -11.50 -6.51
CA TYR A 138 -8.11 -12.77 -7.20
C TYR A 138 -6.85 -13.52 -6.73
N GLU A 139 -6.77 -14.85 -6.94
CA GLU A 139 -5.61 -15.65 -6.52
C GLU A 139 -4.29 -15.11 -7.06
N HIS A 140 -3.56 -14.37 -6.24
CA HIS A 140 -2.20 -13.91 -6.55
C HIS A 140 -1.18 -14.82 -5.87
N LYS A 141 -0.13 -15.21 -6.62
CA LYS A 141 1.00 -15.95 -6.07
C LYS A 141 1.94 -14.98 -5.33
N LEU A 142 1.66 -14.76 -4.07
CA LEU A 142 2.56 -14.01 -3.19
C LEU A 142 3.51 -15.00 -2.49
N SER A 143 4.82 -14.75 -2.62
CA SER A 143 5.82 -15.55 -1.90
C SER A 143 5.76 -15.28 -0.41
N TYR A 144 6.18 -16.27 0.38
CA TYR A 144 6.29 -16.14 1.83
C TYR A 144 7.15 -14.92 2.22
N TYR A 145 8.32 -14.79 1.60
CA TYR A 145 9.26 -13.69 1.87
C TYR A 145 8.66 -12.31 1.56
N LYS A 146 7.91 -12.18 0.47
CA LYS A 146 7.24 -10.91 0.15
C LYS A 146 6.21 -10.53 1.21
N ILE A 147 5.39 -11.46 1.65
CA ILE A 147 4.38 -11.20 2.70
C ILE A 147 5.07 -10.89 4.03
N TRP A 148 6.16 -11.59 4.34
CA TRP A 148 6.94 -11.35 5.55
C TRP A 148 7.55 -9.93 5.53
N ASP A 149 8.23 -9.55 4.47
CA ASP A 149 8.81 -8.20 4.32
C ASP A 149 7.75 -7.10 4.44
N VAL A 150 6.62 -7.28 3.76
CA VAL A 150 5.49 -6.35 3.83
C VAL A 150 4.92 -6.27 5.25
N LYS A 151 4.80 -7.40 5.95
CA LYS A 151 4.37 -7.43 7.36
C LYS A 151 5.31 -6.61 8.24
N GLN A 152 6.64 -6.76 8.08
CA GLN A 152 7.60 -5.99 8.86
C GLN A 152 7.45 -4.48 8.60
N ARG A 153 7.26 -4.08 7.35
CA ARG A 153 7.02 -2.67 6.98
C ARG A 153 5.73 -2.13 7.60
N ALA A 154 4.64 -2.87 7.52
CA ALA A 154 3.37 -2.47 8.11
C ALA A 154 3.46 -2.37 9.65
N ILE A 155 4.17 -3.29 10.30
CA ILE A 155 4.44 -3.24 11.75
C ILE A 155 5.28 -2.00 12.09
N ALA A 156 6.31 -1.69 11.32
CA ALA A 156 7.13 -0.51 11.53
C ALA A 156 6.33 0.79 11.31
N GLU A 157 5.38 0.80 10.39
CA GLU A 157 4.46 1.93 10.18
C GLU A 157 3.52 2.13 11.38
N ILE A 158 2.99 1.05 11.96
CA ILE A 158 2.04 1.10 13.09
C ILE A 158 2.74 1.45 14.41
N PHE A 159 3.86 0.80 14.70
CA PHE A 159 4.52 0.86 16.02
C PHE A 159 5.83 1.66 16.03
N GLY A 160 6.29 2.10 14.87
CA GLY A 160 7.57 2.80 14.71
C GLY A 160 8.75 1.83 14.53
N ASN A 161 9.94 2.41 14.35
CA ASN A 161 11.17 1.66 14.17
C ASN A 161 11.61 1.02 15.51
N TRP A 162 12.09 -0.21 15.44
CA TRP A 162 12.63 -0.97 16.58
C TRP A 162 13.69 -0.19 17.36
N GLU A 163 14.63 0.45 16.67
CA GLU A 163 15.68 1.26 17.26
C GLU A 163 15.11 2.44 18.08
N GLU A 164 14.14 3.16 17.51
CA GLU A 164 13.46 4.25 18.21
C GLU A 164 12.68 3.77 19.43
N SER A 165 12.08 2.58 19.36
CA SER A 165 11.33 1.97 20.46
C SER A 165 12.25 1.65 21.63
N TYR A 166 13.46 1.16 21.36
CA TYR A 166 14.48 0.94 22.40
C TYR A 166 14.95 2.24 23.05
N GLN A 167 15.13 3.28 22.24
CA GLN A 167 15.51 4.60 22.76
C GLN A 167 14.41 5.21 23.64
N ARG A 168 13.14 5.02 23.24
CA ARG A 168 11.97 5.46 24.04
C ARG A 168 11.87 4.67 25.34
N LEU A 169 12.09 3.35 25.32
CA LEU A 169 12.10 2.52 26.52
C LEU A 169 13.12 3.01 27.56
N ARG A 170 14.33 3.35 27.12
CA ARG A 170 15.34 3.90 28.02
C ARG A 170 14.89 5.21 28.68
N LYS A 171 14.31 6.12 27.90
CA LYS A 171 13.77 7.40 28.42
C LYS A 171 12.61 7.15 29.41
N LEU A 172 11.73 6.21 29.10
CA LEU A 172 10.62 5.84 29.97
C LEU A 172 11.12 5.27 31.30
N LEU A 173 12.12 4.37 31.28
CA LEU A 173 12.70 3.80 32.49
C LEU A 173 13.38 4.87 33.34
N LEU A 174 14.06 5.84 32.74
CA LEU A 174 14.65 6.96 33.47
C LEU A 174 13.60 7.86 34.12
N ALA A 175 12.49 8.14 33.40
CA ALA A 175 11.37 8.90 33.96
C ALA A 175 10.67 8.17 35.13
N TYR A 176 10.56 6.83 35.04
CA TYR A 176 10.03 6.02 36.15
C TYR A 176 10.91 6.08 37.40
N LEU A 177 12.25 6.07 37.23
CA LEU A 177 13.17 6.21 38.35
C LEU A 177 13.08 7.57 39.05
N ASP A 178 12.78 8.61 38.27
CA ASP A 178 12.67 9.98 38.83
C ASP A 178 11.35 10.17 39.63
N GLN A 179 10.32 9.44 39.27
CA GLN A 179 8.98 9.54 39.90
C GLN A 179 8.79 8.58 41.08
N GLU A 180 9.38 7.40 41.04
CA GLU A 180 9.16 6.31 42.02
C GLU A 180 10.41 6.06 42.86
N THR A 181 10.45 6.63 44.08
CA THR A 181 11.51 6.40 45.05
C THR A 181 11.48 4.94 45.54
N GLY A 182 12.43 4.17 45.09
CA GLY A 182 12.55 2.73 45.45
C GLY A 182 12.61 1.77 44.28
N THR A 183 12.25 2.23 43.08
CA THR A 183 12.42 1.43 41.86
C THR A 183 13.90 1.28 41.53
N ARG A 184 14.35 0.04 41.34
CA ARG A 184 15.70 -0.28 40.90
C ARG A 184 15.65 -1.10 39.64
N TYR A 185 16.39 -0.70 38.59
CA TYR A 185 16.58 -1.55 37.39
C TYR A 185 18.06 -1.71 37.10
N ARG A 186 18.41 -2.81 36.47
CA ARG A 186 19.76 -3.08 35.99
C ARG A 186 19.68 -3.35 34.50
N TRP A 187 20.44 -2.58 33.74
CA TRP A 187 20.54 -2.73 32.29
C TRP A 187 21.72 -3.62 31.94
N HIS A 188 21.48 -4.70 31.23
CA HIS A 188 22.52 -5.56 30.68
C HIS A 188 22.45 -5.48 29.16
N THR A 189 23.52 -5.06 28.51
CA THR A 189 23.74 -5.16 27.08
C THR A 189 24.58 -6.39 26.80
N ILE A 190 24.08 -7.29 25.99
CA ILE A 190 24.83 -8.45 25.51
C ILE A 190 25.45 -8.04 24.17
N PRO A 191 26.77 -8.17 23.98
CA PRO A 191 27.41 -7.94 22.68
C PRO A 191 26.78 -8.82 21.61
N ARG A 192 26.67 -8.29 20.40
CA ARG A 192 26.02 -8.98 19.27
C ARG A 192 26.71 -10.29 18.86
N ASP A 193 27.99 -10.41 19.19
CA ASP A 193 28.87 -11.54 18.84
C ASP A 193 28.60 -12.80 19.71
N GLU A 194 27.80 -12.69 20.78
CA GLU A 194 27.45 -13.83 21.64
C GLU A 194 26.13 -14.52 21.18
N PHE A 195 25.39 -13.95 20.25
CA PHE A 195 24.31 -14.64 19.55
C PHE A 195 24.91 -15.30 18.30
N GLY A 196 25.42 -16.52 18.48
CA GLY A 196 25.86 -17.35 17.36
C GLY A 196 24.73 -17.49 16.34
N ASP A 197 25.07 -17.32 15.06
CA ASP A 197 24.23 -17.67 13.93
C ASP A 197 23.81 -19.15 14.08
N THR A 198 22.51 -19.38 14.39
CA THR A 198 21.84 -20.67 14.28
C THR A 198 20.81 -20.60 13.16
#